data_1aa6b0d0bdff8550a73505f9c97732ba
#
_entry.id   1aa6b0d0bdff8550a73505f9c97732ba
#
_cell.length_a   1.000
_cell.length_b   1.000
_cell.length_c   1.000
_cell.angle_alpha   90.00
_cell.angle_beta   90.00
_cell.angle_gamma   90.00
#
_symmetry.space_group_name_H-M   'P 1'
#
loop_
_entity.id
_entity.type
_entity.pdbx_description
1 polymer ?
#
loop_
_entity_poly.entity_id
_entity_poly.type
_entity_poly.pdbx_seq_one_letter_code
_entity_poly.pdbx_strand_id
1 'polypeptide(L)'
;LFPYTTLFRSDNMKAMCRTAFDHGITHFDLANNYGPAYGSAERNFGQILKDDFLPYRDELLISTKAGYDMWEGPYGNWGSRKYLIASLDQSLKRLGLEYVDIFYHHRMDPETPLEETMGALDSIVKSGKALYVGLSNYDGPTLKKAAAILNDLKCPFIINQNRYSIFDRTIEENGLNETANELKKGIIAFSPLAQG
;
A
#
# COMPACT_ATOMS: atom_id res chain seq x y z
N LEU A 1 -22.20 14.24 -12.28
CA LEU A 1 -22.21 12.93 -11.67
C LEU A 1 -22.08 11.88 -12.77
N PHE A 2 -20.85 11.46 -13.07
CA PHE A 2 -20.66 10.32 -13.95
C PHE A 2 -21.18 9.07 -13.24
N PRO A 3 -21.97 8.21 -13.89
CA PRO A 3 -22.44 7.01 -13.24
C PRO A 3 -21.23 6.14 -12.86
N TYR A 4 -21.19 5.72 -11.62
CA TYR A 4 -20.17 4.89 -10.98
C TYR A 4 -19.76 3.66 -11.83
N THR A 5 -20.68 3.17 -12.66
CA THR A 5 -20.49 2.05 -13.57
C THR A 5 -19.57 2.33 -14.77
N THR A 6 -19.35 3.60 -15.16
CA THR A 6 -18.55 3.95 -16.34
C THR A 6 -17.05 4.02 -16.03
N LEU A 7 -16.68 4.40 -14.79
CA LEU A 7 -15.29 4.44 -14.34
C LEU A 7 -14.68 3.03 -14.14
N PHE A 8 -15.51 2.02 -13.90
CA PHE A 8 -15.07 0.65 -13.61
C PHE A 8 -15.22 -0.33 -14.79
N ARG A 9 -15.47 0.17 -16.01
CA ARG A 9 -15.36 -0.68 -17.18
C ARG A 9 -13.88 -1.01 -17.41
N SER A 10 -13.58 -2.28 -17.62
CA SER A 10 -12.21 -2.78 -17.85
C SER A 10 -11.44 -1.95 -18.88
N ASP A 11 -12.11 -1.56 -19.96
CA ASP A 11 -11.52 -0.77 -21.04
C ASP A 11 -11.10 0.64 -20.61
N ASN A 12 -11.90 1.31 -19.75
CA ASN A 12 -11.54 2.63 -19.22
C ASN A 12 -10.36 2.54 -18.26
N MET A 13 -10.35 1.56 -17.36
CA MET A 13 -9.22 1.34 -16.44
C MET A 13 -7.94 1.06 -17.22
N LYS A 14 -8.02 0.22 -18.25
CA LYS A 14 -6.92 -0.09 -19.16
C LYS A 14 -6.40 1.16 -19.85
N ALA A 15 -7.29 1.96 -20.45
CA ALA A 15 -6.94 3.20 -21.12
C ALA A 15 -6.31 4.22 -20.15
N MET A 16 -6.84 4.35 -18.93
CA MET A 16 -6.26 5.23 -17.89
C MET A 16 -4.85 4.78 -17.48
N CYS A 17 -4.66 3.49 -17.23
CA CYS A 17 -3.34 2.95 -16.88
C CYS A 17 -2.35 3.17 -18.02
N ARG A 18 -2.77 2.95 -19.27
CA ARG A 18 -1.93 3.16 -20.44
C ARG A 18 -1.54 4.61 -20.60
N THR A 19 -2.52 5.52 -20.52
CA THR A 19 -2.26 6.97 -20.61
C THR A 19 -1.31 7.42 -19.50
N ALA A 20 -1.49 6.94 -18.25
CA ALA A 20 -0.60 7.26 -17.16
C ALA A 20 0.84 6.80 -17.45
N PHE A 21 1.01 5.55 -17.85
CA PHE A 21 2.32 4.97 -18.17
C PHE A 21 3.01 5.72 -19.32
N ASP A 22 2.30 5.99 -20.42
CA ASP A 22 2.82 6.71 -21.60
C ASP A 22 3.25 8.15 -21.25
N HIS A 23 2.76 8.72 -20.13
CA HIS A 23 3.17 10.01 -19.59
C HIS A 23 4.19 9.91 -18.43
N GLY A 24 4.80 8.75 -18.23
CA GLY A 24 5.88 8.54 -17.27
C GLY A 24 5.44 8.24 -15.84
N ILE A 25 4.15 7.94 -15.61
CA ILE A 25 3.67 7.48 -14.31
C ILE A 25 3.89 5.96 -14.23
N THR A 26 4.84 5.54 -13.40
CA THR A 26 5.22 4.13 -13.25
C THR A 26 4.77 3.49 -11.95
N HIS A 27 4.32 4.28 -10.96
CA HIS A 27 3.86 3.78 -9.67
C HIS A 27 2.35 3.57 -9.66
N PHE A 28 1.92 2.31 -9.53
CA PHE A 28 0.53 1.91 -9.37
C PHE A 28 0.30 1.42 -7.95
N ASP A 29 -0.54 2.15 -7.22
CA ASP A 29 -0.76 1.95 -5.79
C ASP A 29 -2.15 1.36 -5.51
N LEU A 30 -2.17 0.17 -4.93
CA LEU A 30 -3.37 -0.61 -4.65
C LEU A 30 -3.52 -0.90 -3.14
N ALA A 31 -4.56 -1.60 -2.79
CA ALA A 31 -4.74 -2.24 -1.50
C ALA A 31 -5.66 -3.46 -1.63
N ASN A 32 -5.51 -4.42 -0.72
CA ASN A 32 -6.29 -5.64 -0.72
C ASN A 32 -7.81 -5.39 -0.65
N ASN A 33 -8.25 -4.32 0.01
CA ASN A 33 -9.65 -3.96 0.20
C ASN A 33 -10.22 -2.96 -0.83
N TYR A 34 -9.43 -2.52 -1.83
CA TYR A 34 -9.92 -1.56 -2.81
C TYR A 34 -10.88 -2.18 -3.83
N GLY A 35 -11.87 -1.35 -4.23
CA GLY A 35 -12.90 -1.65 -5.20
C GLY A 35 -14.28 -1.91 -4.60
N PRO A 36 -15.34 -2.05 -5.41
CA PRO A 36 -16.71 -2.26 -4.93
C PRO A 36 -16.86 -3.60 -4.17
N ALA A 37 -16.08 -4.61 -4.55
CA ALA A 37 -15.89 -5.84 -3.76
C ALA A 37 -14.42 -5.93 -3.39
N TYR A 38 -14.12 -6.32 -2.16
CA TYR A 38 -12.74 -6.45 -1.68
C TYR A 38 -11.88 -7.29 -2.63
N GLY A 39 -10.70 -6.76 -2.98
CA GLY A 39 -9.78 -7.37 -3.92
C GLY A 39 -10.11 -7.19 -5.40
N SER A 40 -11.23 -6.53 -5.75
CA SER A 40 -11.58 -6.34 -7.17
C SER A 40 -10.62 -5.40 -7.90
N ALA A 41 -10.10 -4.37 -7.23
CA ALA A 41 -9.10 -3.48 -7.82
C ALA A 41 -7.82 -4.25 -8.20
N GLU A 42 -7.32 -5.10 -7.31
CA GLU A 42 -6.14 -5.93 -7.58
C GLU A 42 -6.40 -6.96 -8.70
N ARG A 43 -7.57 -7.60 -8.73
CA ARG A 43 -7.93 -8.52 -9.83
C ARG A 43 -7.97 -7.82 -11.18
N ASN A 44 -8.62 -6.66 -11.24
CA ASN A 44 -8.74 -5.89 -12.48
C ASN A 44 -7.37 -5.39 -12.96
N PHE A 45 -6.55 -4.87 -12.04
CA PHE A 45 -5.20 -4.43 -12.37
C PHE A 45 -4.31 -5.60 -12.77
N GLY A 46 -4.41 -6.75 -12.11
CA GLY A 46 -3.70 -7.98 -12.47
C GLY A 46 -4.02 -8.44 -13.90
N GLN A 47 -5.29 -8.30 -14.33
CA GLN A 47 -5.65 -8.59 -15.73
C GLN A 47 -5.01 -7.59 -16.70
N ILE A 48 -5.02 -6.28 -16.36
CA ILE A 48 -4.37 -5.23 -17.15
C ILE A 48 -2.86 -5.47 -17.25
N LEU A 49 -2.22 -5.83 -16.13
CA LEU A 49 -0.80 -6.20 -16.11
C LEU A 49 -0.51 -7.33 -17.09
N LYS A 50 -1.30 -8.41 -17.01
CA LYS A 50 -1.13 -9.59 -17.86
C LYS A 50 -1.30 -9.26 -19.34
N ASP A 51 -2.29 -8.44 -19.67
CA ASP A 51 -2.64 -8.16 -21.07
C ASP A 51 -1.70 -7.14 -21.72
N ASP A 52 -1.24 -6.11 -20.98
CA ASP A 52 -0.56 -4.96 -21.58
C ASP A 52 0.79 -4.60 -20.95
N PHE A 53 0.99 -4.86 -19.67
CA PHE A 53 2.13 -4.29 -18.93
C PHE A 53 3.17 -5.31 -18.48
N LEU A 54 2.93 -6.61 -18.66
CA LEU A 54 3.89 -7.64 -18.24
C LEU A 54 5.29 -7.45 -18.84
N PRO A 55 5.44 -7.04 -20.13
CA PRO A 55 6.76 -6.74 -20.70
C PRO A 55 7.49 -5.57 -20.04
N TYR A 56 6.79 -4.73 -19.29
CA TYR A 56 7.32 -3.55 -18.60
C TYR A 56 7.39 -3.73 -17.09
N ARG A 57 7.24 -4.98 -16.59
CA ARG A 57 7.18 -5.23 -15.12
C ARG A 57 8.36 -4.61 -14.36
N ASP A 58 9.56 -4.65 -14.93
CA ASP A 58 10.77 -4.14 -14.32
C ASP A 58 10.86 -2.60 -14.33
N GLU A 59 10.03 -1.93 -15.12
CA GLU A 59 9.89 -0.47 -15.16
C GLU A 59 8.77 0.05 -14.23
N LEU A 60 7.97 -0.85 -13.66
CA LEU A 60 6.82 -0.51 -12.83
C LEU A 60 7.13 -0.65 -11.35
N LEU A 61 6.64 0.29 -10.55
CA LEU A 61 6.51 0.17 -9.11
C LEU A 61 5.06 -0.21 -8.79
N ILE A 62 4.86 -1.42 -8.30
CA ILE A 62 3.53 -1.91 -7.91
C ILE A 62 3.50 -2.05 -6.40
N SER A 63 2.58 -1.33 -5.77
CA SER A 63 2.38 -1.41 -4.33
C SER A 63 0.98 -1.91 -3.97
N THR A 64 0.89 -2.61 -2.85
CA THR A 64 -0.37 -2.97 -2.23
C THR A 64 -0.28 -2.90 -0.72
N LYS A 65 -1.43 -2.98 -0.04
CA LYS A 65 -1.57 -2.71 1.39
C LYS A 65 -2.52 -3.70 2.04
N ALA A 66 -2.32 -3.96 3.34
CA ALA A 66 -3.27 -4.66 4.18
C ALA A 66 -3.35 -4.00 5.58
N GLY A 67 -4.54 -3.99 6.18
CA GLY A 67 -4.79 -3.35 7.48
C GLY A 67 -6.27 -3.07 7.76
N TYR A 68 -7.13 -3.18 6.75
CA TYR A 68 -8.59 -3.06 6.86
C TYR A 68 -9.26 -4.41 6.65
N ASP A 69 -10.57 -4.47 6.96
CA ASP A 69 -11.36 -5.70 6.84
C ASP A 69 -11.26 -6.34 5.46
N MET A 70 -11.03 -7.64 5.43
CA MET A 70 -10.95 -8.45 4.21
C MET A 70 -11.81 -9.71 4.26
N TRP A 71 -11.93 -10.32 5.43
CA TRP A 71 -12.78 -11.52 5.65
C TRP A 71 -13.25 -11.57 7.10
N GLU A 72 -14.30 -12.31 7.35
CA GLU A 72 -14.86 -12.51 8.68
C GLU A 72 -13.94 -13.32 9.58
N GLY A 73 -13.96 -13.01 10.88
CA GLY A 73 -13.20 -13.71 11.89
C GLY A 73 -12.02 -12.91 12.45
N PRO A 74 -11.34 -13.44 13.47
CA PRO A 74 -10.37 -12.68 14.27
C PRO A 74 -9.07 -12.32 13.52
N TYR A 75 -8.83 -12.90 12.37
CA TYR A 75 -7.62 -12.68 11.57
C TYR A 75 -7.90 -12.05 10.21
N GLY A 76 -9.05 -11.41 10.05
CA GLY A 76 -9.45 -10.78 8.79
C GLY A 76 -9.18 -9.27 8.71
N ASN A 77 -8.49 -8.68 9.69
CA ASN A 77 -8.29 -7.24 9.86
C ASN A 77 -6.99 -6.91 10.61
N TRP A 78 -6.63 -5.62 10.63
CA TRP A 78 -5.55 -5.03 11.44
C TRP A 78 -4.12 -5.43 11.02
N GLY A 79 -3.22 -5.69 11.99
CA GLY A 79 -1.79 -5.78 11.77
C GLY A 79 -1.13 -7.07 12.27
N SER A 80 -1.92 -8.09 12.64
CA SER A 80 -1.34 -9.35 13.11
C SER A 80 -0.47 -10.01 12.03
N ARG A 81 0.56 -10.71 12.45
CA ARG A 81 1.45 -11.45 11.55
C ARG A 81 0.69 -12.37 10.61
N LYS A 82 -0.29 -13.10 11.13
CA LYS A 82 -1.11 -14.02 10.34
C LYS A 82 -1.89 -13.28 9.26
N TYR A 83 -2.52 -12.15 9.62
CA TYR A 83 -3.31 -11.36 8.68
C TYR A 83 -2.45 -10.76 7.56
N LEU A 84 -1.30 -10.14 7.89
CA LEU A 84 -0.46 -9.46 6.90
C LEU A 84 0.13 -10.43 5.88
N ILE A 85 0.66 -11.59 6.34
CA ILE A 85 1.23 -12.60 5.44
C ILE A 85 0.15 -13.20 4.54
N ALA A 86 -0.99 -13.60 5.12
CA ALA A 86 -2.11 -14.17 4.35
C ALA A 86 -2.68 -13.16 3.34
N SER A 87 -2.78 -11.87 3.74
CA SER A 87 -3.27 -10.80 2.87
C SER A 87 -2.36 -10.60 1.66
N LEU A 88 -1.04 -10.55 1.86
CA LEU A 88 -0.12 -10.40 0.74
C LEU A 88 -0.17 -11.61 -0.20
N ASP A 89 -0.24 -12.84 0.33
CA ASP A 89 -0.37 -14.05 -0.49
C ASP A 89 -1.62 -14.02 -1.37
N GLN A 90 -2.72 -13.53 -0.82
CA GLN A 90 -3.97 -13.35 -1.58
C GLN A 90 -3.84 -12.21 -2.61
N SER A 91 -3.17 -11.10 -2.26
CA SER A 91 -2.93 -9.97 -3.17
C SER A 91 -2.09 -10.38 -4.36
N LEU A 92 -0.99 -11.11 -4.13
CA LEU A 92 -0.13 -11.63 -5.20
C LEU A 92 -0.89 -12.55 -6.17
N LYS A 93 -1.79 -13.40 -5.65
CA LYS A 93 -2.66 -14.24 -6.49
C LYS A 93 -3.62 -13.41 -7.35
N ARG A 94 -4.22 -12.33 -6.78
CA ARG A 94 -5.12 -11.46 -7.51
C ARG A 94 -4.39 -10.65 -8.59
N LEU A 95 -3.18 -10.17 -8.28
CA LEU A 95 -2.33 -9.42 -9.19
C LEU A 95 -1.66 -10.30 -10.26
N GLY A 96 -1.53 -11.60 -10.02
CA GLY A 96 -0.79 -12.51 -10.89
C GLY A 96 0.73 -12.25 -10.83
N LEU A 97 1.25 -11.84 -9.67
CA LEU A 97 2.66 -11.49 -9.45
C LEU A 97 3.30 -12.41 -8.42
N GLU A 98 4.61 -12.58 -8.51
CA GLU A 98 5.41 -13.28 -7.51
C GLU A 98 5.81 -12.35 -6.34
N TYR A 99 5.95 -11.04 -6.61
CA TYR A 99 6.27 -10.01 -5.62
C TYR A 99 5.65 -8.67 -5.98
N VAL A 100 5.51 -7.80 -4.96
CA VAL A 100 5.23 -6.37 -5.12
C VAL A 100 6.48 -5.56 -4.79
N ASP A 101 6.59 -4.35 -5.34
CA ASP A 101 7.72 -3.48 -5.05
C ASP A 101 7.63 -2.92 -3.63
N ILE A 102 6.44 -2.47 -3.20
CA ILE A 102 6.21 -1.97 -1.85
C ILE A 102 4.98 -2.65 -1.25
N PHE A 103 5.12 -3.20 -0.05
CA PHE A 103 4.00 -3.66 0.75
C PHE A 103 3.80 -2.75 1.96
N TYR A 104 2.57 -2.21 2.11
CA TYR A 104 2.24 -1.31 3.23
C TYR A 104 1.45 -2.01 4.32
N HIS A 105 1.78 -1.71 5.59
CA HIS A 105 0.79 -1.80 6.65
C HIS A 105 -0.12 -0.58 6.57
N HIS A 106 -1.42 -0.81 6.31
CA HIS A 106 -2.36 0.21 5.82
C HIS A 106 -2.81 1.22 6.87
N ARG A 107 -2.77 0.85 8.15
CA ARG A 107 -3.08 1.72 9.30
C ARG A 107 -2.49 1.17 10.58
N MET A 108 -2.29 2.04 11.58
CA MET A 108 -1.89 1.61 12.93
C MET A 108 -2.91 0.63 13.50
N ASP A 109 -2.40 -0.42 14.16
CA ASP A 109 -3.21 -1.38 14.91
C ASP A 109 -3.06 -1.10 16.41
N PRO A 110 -4.15 -0.79 17.12
CA PRO A 110 -4.08 -0.47 18.54
C PRO A 110 -3.92 -1.70 19.45
N GLU A 111 -4.15 -2.91 18.94
CA GLU A 111 -4.21 -4.13 19.73
C GLU A 111 -3.00 -5.05 19.53
N THR A 112 -2.49 -5.12 18.30
CA THR A 112 -1.31 -5.95 18.01
C THR A 112 -0.02 -5.23 18.43
N PRO A 113 0.88 -5.88 19.17
CA PRO A 113 2.18 -5.30 19.48
C PRO A 113 2.92 -4.86 18.20
N LEU A 114 3.49 -3.66 18.24
CA LEU A 114 4.14 -3.08 17.06
C LEU A 114 5.29 -3.96 16.54
N GLU A 115 5.98 -4.66 17.45
CA GLU A 115 7.06 -5.61 17.14
C GLU A 115 6.55 -6.79 16.30
N GLU A 116 5.34 -7.27 16.53
CA GLU A 116 4.74 -8.35 15.75
C GLU A 116 4.44 -7.88 14.34
N THR A 117 3.81 -6.71 14.19
CA THR A 117 3.49 -6.11 12.90
C THR A 117 4.76 -5.85 12.09
N MET A 118 5.77 -5.21 12.69
CA MET A 118 7.05 -4.93 12.01
C MET A 118 7.82 -6.21 11.68
N GLY A 119 7.78 -7.20 12.57
CA GLY A 119 8.37 -8.52 12.33
C GLY A 119 7.66 -9.30 11.20
N ALA A 120 6.36 -9.08 11.00
CA ALA A 120 5.63 -9.62 9.85
C ALA A 120 6.10 -8.99 8.54
N LEU A 121 6.25 -7.67 8.49
CA LEU A 121 6.77 -6.95 7.32
C LEU A 121 8.19 -7.38 6.97
N ASP A 122 9.06 -7.53 7.96
CA ASP A 122 10.42 -8.06 7.76
C ASP A 122 10.41 -9.47 7.16
N SER A 123 9.54 -10.34 7.67
CA SER A 123 9.41 -11.70 7.13
C SER A 123 8.90 -11.73 5.69
N ILE A 124 8.01 -10.82 5.33
CA ILE A 124 7.52 -10.64 3.97
C ILE A 124 8.66 -10.27 3.02
N VAL A 125 9.51 -9.30 3.39
CA VAL A 125 10.67 -8.93 2.59
C VAL A 125 11.67 -10.08 2.49
N LYS A 126 12.01 -10.73 3.59
CA LYS A 126 12.94 -11.87 3.60
C LYS A 126 12.45 -13.07 2.79
N SER A 127 11.13 -13.20 2.62
CA SER A 127 10.54 -14.24 1.74
C SER A 127 10.56 -13.87 0.25
N GLY A 128 11.04 -12.68 -0.12
CA GLY A 128 11.08 -12.20 -1.49
C GLY A 128 9.72 -11.75 -2.06
N LYS A 129 8.68 -11.62 -1.23
CA LYS A 129 7.33 -11.24 -1.67
C LYS A 129 7.11 -9.72 -1.75
N ALA A 130 8.01 -8.94 -1.17
CA ALA A 130 8.09 -7.50 -1.34
C ALA A 130 9.56 -7.05 -1.34
N LEU A 131 9.90 -6.03 -2.13
CA LEU A 131 11.26 -5.46 -2.13
C LEU A 131 11.43 -4.47 -0.98
N TYR A 132 10.42 -3.69 -0.71
CA TYR A 132 10.40 -2.65 0.32
C TYR A 132 9.11 -2.73 1.14
N VAL A 133 9.16 -2.12 2.32
CA VAL A 133 7.95 -1.91 3.13
C VAL A 133 7.65 -0.43 3.28
N GLY A 134 6.36 -0.13 3.39
CA GLY A 134 5.83 1.17 3.72
C GLY A 134 4.87 1.09 4.90
N LEU A 135 4.61 2.23 5.52
CA LEU A 135 3.59 2.38 6.54
C LEU A 135 2.56 3.40 6.05
N SER A 136 1.32 3.30 6.51
CA SER A 136 0.26 4.22 6.10
C SER A 136 -0.60 4.60 7.31
N ASN A 137 -1.05 5.84 7.35
CA ASN A 137 -1.85 6.38 8.45
C ASN A 137 -1.20 6.27 9.84
N TYR A 138 0.11 6.39 9.90
CA TYR A 138 0.88 6.49 11.13
C TYR A 138 1.03 7.95 11.56
N ASP A 139 1.09 8.19 12.86
CA ASP A 139 1.53 9.46 13.43
C ASP A 139 3.05 9.47 13.67
N GLY A 140 3.62 10.64 13.96
CA GLY A 140 5.06 10.79 14.16
C GLY A 140 5.63 9.89 15.28
N PRO A 141 5.08 9.89 16.49
CA PRO A 141 5.57 9.06 17.60
C PRO A 141 5.56 7.56 17.28
N THR A 142 4.50 7.06 16.66
CA THR A 142 4.38 5.64 16.30
C THR A 142 5.28 5.28 15.12
N LEU A 143 5.39 6.18 14.13
CA LEU A 143 6.34 6.03 13.02
C LEU A 143 7.78 5.90 13.54
N LYS A 144 8.18 6.74 14.51
CA LYS A 144 9.53 6.71 15.08
C LYS A 144 9.84 5.35 15.74
N LYS A 145 8.88 4.81 16.51
CA LYS A 145 9.00 3.48 17.13
C LYS A 145 9.07 2.36 16.07
N ALA A 146 8.17 2.37 15.11
CA ALA A 146 8.14 1.39 14.02
C ALA A 146 9.45 1.40 13.21
N ALA A 147 9.93 2.58 12.86
CA ALA A 147 11.19 2.74 12.12
C ALA A 147 12.40 2.21 12.90
N ALA A 148 12.45 2.40 14.23
CA ALA A 148 13.51 1.85 15.06
C ALA A 148 13.52 0.30 15.00
N ILE A 149 12.34 -0.34 15.16
CA ILE A 149 12.21 -1.80 15.07
C ILE A 149 12.62 -2.30 13.68
N LEU A 150 12.13 -1.66 12.60
CA LEU A 150 12.48 -2.05 11.24
C LEU A 150 13.98 -1.88 10.94
N ASN A 151 14.59 -0.84 11.50
CA ASN A 151 16.04 -0.61 11.38
C ASN A 151 16.86 -1.72 12.10
N ASP A 152 16.46 -2.10 13.30
CA ASP A 152 17.10 -3.18 14.05
C ASP A 152 16.98 -4.52 13.30
N LEU A 153 15.85 -4.77 12.66
CA LEU A 153 15.62 -5.94 11.79
C LEU A 153 16.36 -5.86 10.46
N LYS A 154 16.93 -4.68 10.10
CA LYS A 154 17.49 -4.37 8.78
C LYS A 154 16.47 -4.52 7.65
N CYS A 155 15.20 -4.29 7.95
CA CYS A 155 14.11 -4.31 6.99
C CYS A 155 14.09 -3.01 6.18
N PRO A 156 14.01 -3.05 4.85
CA PRO A 156 14.07 -1.87 3.99
C PRO A 156 12.77 -1.06 4.01
N PHE A 157 12.56 -0.29 5.07
CA PHE A 157 11.46 0.67 5.20
C PHE A 157 11.82 1.98 4.51
N ILE A 158 10.99 2.46 3.58
CA ILE A 158 11.33 3.61 2.73
C ILE A 158 10.33 4.76 2.77
N ILE A 159 9.04 4.53 3.06
CA ILE A 159 7.99 5.51 2.79
C ILE A 159 6.82 5.40 3.75
N ASN A 160 6.20 6.55 4.07
CA ASN A 160 4.91 6.58 4.76
C ASN A 160 3.84 7.22 3.88
N GLN A 161 2.62 6.66 3.85
CA GLN A 161 1.51 7.16 3.06
C GLN A 161 0.40 7.70 3.97
N ASN A 162 0.06 8.98 3.83
CA ASN A 162 -0.98 9.61 4.64
C ASN A 162 -1.87 10.53 3.81
N ARG A 163 -3.06 10.83 4.34
CA ARG A 163 -3.88 11.91 3.81
C ARG A 163 -3.14 13.23 3.97
N TYR A 164 -3.09 13.99 2.90
CA TYR A 164 -2.52 15.34 2.92
C TYR A 164 -3.05 16.16 1.76
N SER A 165 -3.58 17.32 2.06
CA SER A 165 -4.11 18.28 1.09
C SER A 165 -4.04 19.68 1.64
N ILE A 166 -4.48 20.70 0.88
CA ILE A 166 -4.60 22.06 1.39
C ILE A 166 -5.61 22.19 2.55
N PHE A 167 -6.54 21.24 2.68
CA PHE A 167 -7.58 21.23 3.72
C PHE A 167 -7.27 20.27 4.88
N ASP A 168 -6.47 19.25 4.66
CA ASP A 168 -6.06 18.29 5.69
C ASP A 168 -4.56 18.39 5.90
N ARG A 169 -4.17 19.01 7.00
CA ARG A 169 -2.78 19.29 7.38
C ARG A 169 -2.32 18.46 8.58
N THR A 170 -3.08 17.44 8.94
CA THR A 170 -2.85 16.61 10.14
C THR A 170 -1.42 16.11 10.26
N ILE A 171 -0.75 15.75 9.16
CA ILE A 171 0.63 15.26 9.19
C ILE A 171 1.66 16.31 9.67
N GLU A 172 1.33 17.59 9.61
CA GLU A 172 2.17 18.66 10.13
C GLU A 172 1.98 18.83 11.64
N GLU A 173 0.78 18.53 12.15
CA GLU A 173 0.38 18.72 13.54
C GLU A 173 0.70 17.51 14.42
N ASN A 174 0.62 16.28 13.87
CA ASN A 174 0.83 15.03 14.59
C ASN A 174 2.30 14.56 14.61
N GLY A 175 3.23 15.38 14.16
CA GLY A 175 4.67 15.13 14.16
C GLY A 175 5.15 14.17 13.07
N LEU A 176 4.27 13.72 12.13
CA LEU A 176 4.65 12.79 11.09
C LEU A 176 5.67 13.40 10.12
N ASN A 177 5.40 14.62 9.65
CA ASN A 177 6.25 15.30 8.67
C ASN A 177 7.67 15.50 9.22
N GLU A 178 7.78 15.96 10.48
CA GLU A 178 9.06 16.15 11.17
C GLU A 178 9.79 14.81 11.33
N THR A 179 9.09 13.79 11.83
CA THR A 179 9.66 12.45 12.04
C THR A 179 10.14 11.82 10.73
N ALA A 180 9.35 11.90 9.65
CA ALA A 180 9.75 11.35 8.35
C ALA A 180 11.00 12.04 7.80
N ASN A 181 11.09 13.37 7.97
CA ASN A 181 12.26 14.15 7.58
C ASN A 181 13.51 13.76 8.39
N GLU A 182 13.40 13.65 9.73
CA GLU A 182 14.48 13.17 10.60
C GLU A 182 15.00 11.79 10.17
N LEU A 183 14.07 10.88 9.86
CA LEU A 183 14.36 9.51 9.46
C LEU A 183 14.79 9.39 7.99
N LYS A 184 14.74 10.48 7.21
CA LYS A 184 15.00 10.50 5.77
C LYS A 184 14.10 9.49 5.01
N LYS A 185 12.82 9.44 5.35
CA LYS A 185 11.81 8.62 4.71
C LYS A 185 10.91 9.46 3.82
N GLY A 186 10.48 8.88 2.71
CA GLY A 186 9.53 9.52 1.81
C GLY A 186 8.14 9.65 2.45
N ILE A 187 7.40 10.67 2.00
CA ILE A 187 5.96 10.80 2.24
C ILE A 187 5.25 10.79 0.90
N ILE A 188 4.22 9.96 0.77
CA ILE A 188 3.29 9.98 -0.36
C ILE A 188 1.90 10.35 0.15
N ALA A 189 1.25 11.28 -0.54
CA ALA A 189 -0.06 11.78 -0.15
C ALA A 189 -1.18 11.04 -0.88
N PHE A 190 -2.21 10.61 -0.15
CA PHE A 190 -3.48 10.27 -0.78
C PHE A 190 -4.51 11.39 -0.60
N SER A 191 -5.50 11.44 -1.50
CA SER A 191 -6.52 12.50 -1.56
C SER A 191 -5.95 13.93 -1.62
N PRO A 192 -4.89 14.22 -2.40
CA PRO A 192 -4.27 15.56 -2.41
C PRO A 192 -5.21 16.63 -2.97
N LEU A 193 -6.17 16.26 -3.80
CA LEU A 193 -7.18 17.17 -4.36
C LEU A 193 -8.43 17.30 -3.47
N ALA A 194 -8.48 16.61 -2.31
CA ALA A 194 -9.58 16.67 -1.35
C ALA A 194 -10.98 16.46 -1.96
N GLN A 195 -11.07 15.60 -2.99
CA GLN A 195 -12.27 15.25 -3.76
C GLN A 195 -12.67 16.25 -4.86
N GLY A 196 -11.78 17.10 -5.32
CA GLY A 196 -11.97 17.99 -6.47
C GLY A 196 -11.77 19.43 -6.19
#